data_b2fb513a793430317b91b81062bebf37
#
_entry.id   b2fb513a793430317b91b81062bebf37
#
_cell.length_a   1.000
_cell.length_b   1.000
_cell.length_c   1.000
_cell.angle_alpha   90.00
_cell.angle_beta   90.00
_cell.angle_gamma   90.00
#
_symmetry.space_group_name_H-M   'P 1'
#
loop_
_entity.id
_entity.type
_entity.pdbx_description
1 polymer ?
#
loop_
_entity_poly.entity_id
_entity_poly.type
_entity_poly.pdbx_seq_one_letter_code
_entity_poly.pdbx_strand_id
1 'polypeptide(L)'
;VGVITNDADIDFYISFDNEKVGELQAKALVDIVPQGNYFLMGGSPVDNNAKLFRAGQMKVLKPYVDSGKIKVVGDQWVDGWLPENALKIMENALTANNNKIDAVVASNDATAGGAIQALSAQGLSGKVAISGQDADLAGIKRIAAGTQTMTVYKPITLLANTAAEIAVELGNGQEPKADTSLNNGLKDVPSRLLTPIDVNKNNIKDTVIKDGFHKEREL
;
A
#
# COMPACT_ATOMS: atom_id res chain seq x y z
N VAL A 1 12.84 3.64 4.10
CA VAL A 1 12.44 2.65 3.28
C VAL A 1 12.98 1.25 3.63
N GLY A 2 13.31 1.04 4.86
CA GLY A 2 13.97 -0.18 5.26
C GLY A 2 12.99 -1.29 5.66
N VAL A 3 13.38 -2.50 5.36
CA VAL A 3 12.92 -3.67 6.09
C VAL A 3 13.76 -3.76 7.35
N ILE A 4 13.14 -3.91 8.51
CA ILE A 4 13.89 -4.16 9.74
C ILE A 4 14.61 -5.51 9.61
N THR A 5 15.91 -5.53 9.88
CA THR A 5 16.73 -6.74 9.77
C THR A 5 16.92 -7.42 11.13
N ASN A 6 17.15 -8.74 11.11
CA ASN A 6 17.49 -9.53 12.30
C ASN A 6 18.98 -9.32 12.63
N ASP A 7 19.33 -8.11 13.07
CA ASP A 7 20.68 -7.76 13.46
C ASP A 7 20.68 -7.18 14.89
N ALA A 8 21.62 -7.60 15.70
CA ALA A 8 21.76 -7.13 17.07
C ALA A 8 22.35 -5.70 17.14
N ASP A 9 23.09 -5.30 16.11
CA ASP A 9 23.83 -4.02 16.07
C ASP A 9 23.00 -2.85 15.51
N ILE A 10 21.68 -3.02 15.32
CA ILE A 10 20.79 -1.93 14.92
C ILE A 10 20.52 -1.02 16.12
N ASP A 11 20.86 0.26 16.01
CA ASP A 11 20.62 1.27 17.06
C ASP A 11 19.21 1.85 16.97
N PHE A 12 18.72 2.11 15.75
CA PHE A 12 17.45 2.76 15.51
C PHE A 12 16.83 2.33 14.18
N TYR A 13 15.50 2.25 14.13
CA TYR A 13 14.76 1.95 12.91
C TYR A 13 13.82 3.10 12.53
N ILE A 14 13.79 3.47 11.25
CA ILE A 14 12.86 4.43 10.70
C ILE A 14 12.20 3.90 9.44
N SER A 15 10.89 4.04 9.38
CA SER A 15 10.07 3.66 8.22
C SER A 15 8.76 4.44 8.25
N PHE A 16 7.92 4.24 7.24
CA PHE A 16 6.49 4.55 7.38
C PHE A 16 5.76 3.43 8.13
N ASP A 17 4.64 3.78 8.75
CA ASP A 17 3.74 2.80 9.36
C ASP A 17 3.09 1.93 8.28
N ASN A 18 3.65 0.74 8.05
CA ASN A 18 3.23 -0.15 6.99
C ASN A 18 1.88 -0.85 7.30
N GLU A 19 1.52 -1.05 8.56
CA GLU A 19 0.16 -1.49 8.89
C GLU A 19 -0.86 -0.40 8.55
N LYS A 20 -0.51 0.86 8.84
CA LYS A 20 -1.36 2.00 8.49
C LYS A 20 -1.55 2.14 6.97
N VAL A 21 -0.54 1.84 6.17
CA VAL A 21 -0.68 1.76 4.70
C VAL A 21 -1.80 0.78 4.34
N GLY A 22 -1.78 -0.43 4.88
CA GLY A 22 -2.82 -1.43 4.64
C GLY A 22 -4.20 -0.99 5.12
N GLU A 23 -4.28 -0.35 6.29
CA GLU A 23 -5.53 0.22 6.80
C GLU A 23 -6.13 1.25 5.84
N LEU A 24 -5.31 2.18 5.32
CA LEU A 24 -5.76 3.21 4.38
C LEU A 24 -6.26 2.60 3.07
N GLN A 25 -5.56 1.61 2.54
CA GLN A 25 -5.97 0.87 1.34
C GLN A 25 -7.35 0.23 1.50
N ALA A 26 -7.52 -0.55 2.54
CA ALA A 26 -8.77 -1.26 2.79
C ALA A 26 -9.92 -0.31 3.12
N LYS A 27 -9.64 0.73 3.96
CA LYS A 27 -10.66 1.73 4.33
C LYS A 27 -11.20 2.47 3.11
N ALA A 28 -10.34 2.94 2.21
CA ALA A 28 -10.75 3.66 1.01
C ALA A 28 -11.69 2.81 0.13
N LEU A 29 -11.44 1.49 0.04
CA LEU A 29 -12.30 0.60 -0.73
C LEU A 29 -13.62 0.30 -0.01
N VAL A 30 -13.59 0.06 1.30
CA VAL A 30 -14.81 -0.21 2.10
C VAL A 30 -15.75 1.01 2.12
N ASP A 31 -15.20 2.23 2.14
CA ASP A 31 -16.01 3.46 2.11
C ASP A 31 -16.83 3.57 0.80
N ILE A 32 -16.36 2.97 -0.31
CA ILE A 32 -17.02 3.00 -1.62
C ILE A 32 -17.82 1.72 -1.88
N VAL A 33 -17.28 0.56 -1.49
CA VAL A 33 -17.85 -0.77 -1.71
C VAL A 33 -17.99 -1.48 -0.36
N PRO A 34 -18.94 -1.08 0.51
CA PRO A 34 -19.07 -1.62 1.87
C PRO A 34 -19.54 -3.08 1.92
N GLN A 35 -19.92 -3.64 0.79
CA GLN A 35 -20.32 -5.04 0.62
C GLN A 35 -20.01 -5.52 -0.79
N GLY A 36 -19.60 -6.76 -0.96
CA GLY A 36 -19.31 -7.34 -2.28
C GLY A 36 -18.16 -8.36 -2.24
N ASN A 37 -17.72 -8.73 -3.43
CA ASN A 37 -16.65 -9.68 -3.65
C ASN A 37 -15.30 -8.96 -3.72
N TYR A 38 -14.43 -9.23 -2.78
CA TYR A 38 -13.10 -8.63 -2.68
C TYR A 38 -12.03 -9.63 -3.10
N PHE A 39 -11.09 -9.19 -3.91
CA PHE A 39 -9.87 -9.92 -4.22
C PHE A 39 -8.68 -9.24 -3.52
N LEU A 40 -7.92 -10.01 -2.73
CA LEU A 40 -6.74 -9.51 -2.04
C LEU A 40 -5.50 -9.83 -2.88
N MET A 41 -4.82 -8.78 -3.36
CA MET A 41 -3.61 -8.89 -4.17
C MET A 41 -2.42 -8.39 -3.36
N GLY A 42 -1.74 -9.31 -2.69
CA GLY A 42 -0.58 -9.02 -1.85
C GLY A 42 0.64 -8.65 -2.70
N GLY A 43 1.64 -8.08 -2.05
CA GLY A 43 2.96 -7.87 -2.66
C GLY A 43 3.81 -9.14 -2.69
N SER A 44 5.13 -8.99 -2.77
CA SER A 44 6.03 -10.16 -2.74
C SER A 44 5.96 -10.89 -1.39
N PRO A 45 5.78 -12.22 -1.38
CA PRO A 45 5.62 -12.99 -0.14
C PRO A 45 6.90 -13.02 0.73
N VAL A 46 8.05 -12.70 0.13
CA VAL A 46 9.33 -12.64 0.84
C VAL A 46 9.59 -11.27 1.47
N ASP A 47 8.79 -10.24 1.12
CA ASP A 47 8.90 -8.89 1.66
C ASP A 47 8.06 -8.77 2.94
N ASN A 48 8.71 -8.45 4.06
CA ASN A 48 8.01 -8.24 5.32
C ASN A 48 7.03 -7.07 5.27
N ASN A 49 7.30 -6.02 4.49
CA ASN A 49 6.38 -4.90 4.33
C ASN A 49 5.05 -5.35 3.71
N ALA A 50 5.09 -6.26 2.74
CA ALA A 50 3.87 -6.83 2.14
C ALA A 50 2.99 -7.54 3.18
N LYS A 51 3.62 -8.21 4.16
CA LYS A 51 2.89 -8.87 5.26
C LYS A 51 2.26 -7.84 6.21
N LEU A 52 2.96 -6.74 6.50
CA LEU A 52 2.44 -5.64 7.32
C LEU A 52 1.26 -4.94 6.62
N PHE A 53 1.35 -4.69 5.31
CA PHE A 53 0.21 -4.17 4.54
C PHE A 53 -0.99 -5.10 4.65
N ARG A 54 -0.81 -6.41 4.48
CA ARG A 54 -1.89 -7.38 4.61
C ARG A 54 -2.48 -7.39 6.02
N ALA A 55 -1.66 -7.27 7.06
CA ALA A 55 -2.16 -7.18 8.45
C ALA A 55 -3.07 -5.95 8.61
N GLY A 56 -2.64 -4.79 8.15
CA GLY A 56 -3.43 -3.56 8.16
C GLY A 56 -4.72 -3.68 7.34
N GLN A 57 -4.65 -4.26 6.13
CA GLN A 57 -5.82 -4.51 5.28
C GLN A 57 -6.85 -5.37 6.02
N MET A 58 -6.41 -6.48 6.61
CA MET A 58 -7.29 -7.40 7.32
C MET A 58 -7.86 -6.82 8.61
N LYS A 59 -7.14 -5.95 9.31
CA LYS A 59 -7.64 -5.23 10.47
C LYS A 59 -8.91 -4.43 10.16
N VAL A 60 -8.96 -3.83 8.97
CA VAL A 60 -10.15 -3.09 8.48
C VAL A 60 -11.21 -4.03 7.90
N LEU A 61 -10.81 -5.01 7.08
CA LEU A 61 -11.75 -5.88 6.36
C LEU A 61 -12.43 -6.91 7.26
N LYS A 62 -11.74 -7.39 8.30
CA LYS A 62 -12.23 -8.51 9.13
C LYS A 62 -13.66 -8.31 9.66
N PRO A 63 -14.10 -7.17 10.21
CA PRO A 63 -15.47 -6.98 10.66
C PRO A 63 -16.51 -7.15 9.54
N TYR A 64 -16.17 -6.74 8.31
CA TYR A 64 -17.06 -6.88 7.15
C TYR A 64 -17.09 -8.30 6.62
N VAL A 65 -15.98 -9.01 6.67
CA VAL A 65 -15.89 -10.44 6.31
C VAL A 65 -16.67 -11.29 7.34
N ASP A 66 -16.44 -11.06 8.63
CA ASP A 66 -17.12 -11.80 9.71
C ASP A 66 -18.64 -11.60 9.68
N SER A 67 -19.09 -10.40 9.27
CA SER A 67 -20.53 -10.12 9.12
C SER A 67 -21.13 -10.60 7.80
N GLY A 68 -20.33 -11.18 6.90
CA GLY A 68 -20.76 -11.65 5.59
C GLY A 68 -21.04 -10.55 4.56
N LYS A 69 -20.76 -9.28 4.87
CA LYS A 69 -20.90 -8.15 3.93
C LYS A 69 -19.87 -8.21 2.83
N ILE A 70 -18.64 -8.55 3.17
CA ILE A 70 -17.54 -8.74 2.22
C ILE A 70 -17.22 -10.24 2.13
N LYS A 71 -17.18 -10.74 0.90
CA LYS A 71 -16.68 -12.07 0.60
C LYS A 71 -15.30 -11.95 -0.05
N VAL A 72 -14.28 -12.49 0.60
CA VAL A 72 -12.95 -12.62 -0.01
C VAL A 72 -13.01 -13.79 -1.00
N VAL A 73 -12.99 -13.46 -2.30
CA VAL A 73 -13.09 -14.43 -3.39
C VAL A 73 -11.74 -14.91 -3.92
N GLY A 74 -10.67 -14.37 -3.40
CA GLY A 74 -9.30 -14.80 -3.64
C GLY A 74 -8.31 -13.96 -2.83
N ASP A 75 -7.20 -14.58 -2.49
CA ASP A 75 -6.09 -13.99 -1.76
C ASP A 75 -4.79 -14.56 -2.34
N GLN A 76 -4.06 -13.75 -3.10
CA GLN A 76 -2.83 -14.17 -3.75
C GLN A 76 -1.73 -13.13 -3.60
N TRP A 77 -0.51 -13.63 -3.52
CA TRP A 77 0.70 -12.82 -3.45
C TRP A 77 1.30 -12.67 -4.84
N VAL A 78 1.85 -11.48 -5.13
CA VAL A 78 2.50 -11.17 -6.41
C VAL A 78 4.00 -11.31 -6.22
N ASP A 79 4.55 -12.42 -6.69
CA ASP A 79 5.98 -12.66 -6.60
C ASP A 79 6.77 -11.56 -7.30
N GLY A 80 7.84 -11.10 -6.62
CA GLY A 80 8.72 -10.04 -7.09
C GLY A 80 8.06 -8.67 -7.29
N TRP A 81 6.80 -8.45 -6.84
CA TRP A 81 6.03 -7.23 -7.11
C TRP A 81 5.78 -6.95 -8.59
N LEU A 82 5.94 -7.96 -9.46
CA LEU A 82 5.95 -7.80 -10.91
C LEU A 82 4.53 -7.57 -11.48
N PRO A 83 4.29 -6.48 -12.24
CA PRO A 83 2.97 -6.18 -12.81
C PRO A 83 2.43 -7.29 -13.72
N GLU A 84 3.31 -7.98 -14.46
CA GLU A 84 2.95 -9.12 -15.31
C GLU A 84 2.43 -10.33 -14.53
N ASN A 85 2.91 -10.54 -13.30
CA ASN A 85 2.38 -11.57 -12.41
C ASN A 85 1.01 -11.15 -11.86
N ALA A 86 0.85 -9.87 -11.51
CA ALA A 86 -0.43 -9.30 -11.09
C ALA A 86 -1.49 -9.39 -12.20
N LEU A 87 -1.11 -9.14 -13.46
CA LEU A 87 -1.97 -9.30 -14.63
C LEU A 87 -2.50 -10.73 -14.72
N LYS A 88 -1.61 -11.74 -14.73
CA LYS A 88 -1.99 -13.16 -14.81
C LYS A 88 -2.88 -13.60 -13.65
N ILE A 89 -2.54 -13.15 -12.43
CA ILE A 89 -3.34 -13.44 -11.24
C ILE A 89 -4.76 -12.87 -11.40
N MET A 90 -4.89 -11.65 -11.89
CA MET A 90 -6.19 -11.02 -12.05
C MET A 90 -7.01 -11.64 -13.20
N GLU A 91 -6.40 -12.01 -14.32
CA GLU A 91 -7.05 -12.74 -15.40
C GLU A 91 -7.65 -14.08 -14.90
N ASN A 92 -6.87 -14.84 -14.14
CA ASN A 92 -7.33 -16.08 -13.53
C ASN A 92 -8.45 -15.83 -12.50
N ALA A 93 -8.33 -14.79 -11.69
CA ALA A 93 -9.33 -14.43 -10.68
C ALA A 93 -10.66 -14.03 -11.35
N LEU A 94 -10.62 -13.24 -12.42
CA LEU A 94 -11.81 -12.84 -13.18
C LEU A 94 -12.52 -14.06 -13.80
N THR A 95 -11.75 -14.96 -14.39
CA THR A 95 -12.28 -16.22 -14.96
C THR A 95 -12.94 -17.07 -13.87
N ALA A 96 -12.25 -17.32 -12.76
CA ALA A 96 -12.73 -18.15 -11.67
C ALA A 96 -14.00 -17.60 -10.99
N ASN A 97 -14.18 -16.29 -11.02
CA ASN A 97 -15.30 -15.60 -10.39
C ASN A 97 -16.35 -15.09 -11.39
N ASN A 98 -16.31 -15.52 -12.66
CA ASN A 98 -17.23 -15.06 -13.70
C ASN A 98 -17.31 -13.53 -13.79
N ASN A 99 -16.18 -12.84 -13.67
CA ASN A 99 -16.05 -11.38 -13.65
C ASN A 99 -16.78 -10.68 -12.47
N LYS A 100 -17.17 -11.43 -11.43
CA LYS A 100 -17.88 -10.89 -10.26
C LYS A 100 -16.89 -10.54 -9.14
N ILE A 101 -16.09 -9.51 -9.35
CA ILE A 101 -15.19 -8.91 -8.39
C ILE A 101 -15.56 -7.43 -8.29
N ASP A 102 -15.83 -6.95 -7.09
CA ASP A 102 -16.29 -5.59 -6.83
C ASP A 102 -15.14 -4.68 -6.37
N ALA A 103 -14.13 -5.26 -5.70
CA ALA A 103 -12.95 -4.53 -5.26
C ALA A 103 -11.68 -5.40 -5.30
N VAL A 104 -10.54 -4.77 -5.59
CA VAL A 104 -9.21 -5.38 -5.56
C VAL A 104 -8.33 -4.60 -4.57
N VAL A 105 -7.95 -5.24 -3.48
CA VAL A 105 -7.01 -4.65 -2.52
C VAL A 105 -5.59 -4.95 -2.99
N ALA A 106 -5.10 -4.11 -3.91
CA ALA A 106 -3.74 -4.22 -4.43
C ALA A 106 -2.76 -3.46 -3.52
N SER A 107 -1.61 -4.08 -3.25
CA SER A 107 -0.65 -3.58 -2.26
C SER A 107 0.23 -2.44 -2.77
N ASN A 108 0.39 -2.26 -4.11
CA ASN A 108 1.08 -1.10 -4.68
C ASN A 108 0.55 -0.74 -6.08
N ASP A 109 1.02 0.39 -6.63
CA ASP A 109 0.56 0.93 -7.91
C ASP A 109 1.01 0.09 -9.10
N ALA A 110 2.17 -0.56 -9.03
CA ALA A 110 2.66 -1.44 -10.09
C ALA A 110 1.76 -2.67 -10.25
N THR A 111 1.45 -3.36 -9.15
CA THR A 111 0.54 -4.52 -9.15
C THR A 111 -0.90 -4.11 -9.46
N ALA A 112 -1.35 -2.95 -8.96
CA ALA A 112 -2.64 -2.37 -9.36
C ALA A 112 -2.71 -2.14 -10.88
N GLY A 113 -1.63 -1.66 -11.50
CA GLY A 113 -1.53 -1.47 -12.94
C GLY A 113 -1.71 -2.77 -13.73
N GLY A 114 -1.07 -3.85 -13.29
CA GLY A 114 -1.27 -5.19 -13.89
C GLY A 114 -2.71 -5.67 -13.75
N ALA A 115 -3.30 -5.53 -12.56
CA ALA A 115 -4.71 -5.89 -12.34
C ALA A 115 -5.66 -5.06 -13.21
N ILE A 116 -5.45 -3.74 -13.33
CA ILE A 116 -6.26 -2.84 -14.16
C ILE A 116 -6.19 -3.24 -15.64
N GLN A 117 -5.05 -3.71 -16.11
CA GLN A 117 -4.92 -4.19 -17.48
C GLN A 117 -5.86 -5.40 -17.74
N ALA A 118 -5.92 -6.38 -16.82
CA ALA A 118 -6.84 -7.49 -16.90
C ALA A 118 -8.32 -7.04 -16.83
N LEU A 119 -8.62 -6.12 -15.89
CA LEU A 119 -9.96 -5.53 -15.77
C LEU A 119 -10.38 -4.80 -17.06
N SER A 120 -9.45 -4.08 -17.69
CA SER A 120 -9.71 -3.36 -18.94
C SER A 120 -10.09 -4.31 -20.09
N ALA A 121 -9.41 -5.45 -20.18
CA ALA A 121 -9.72 -6.48 -21.20
C ALA A 121 -11.16 -7.04 -21.05
N GLN A 122 -11.75 -6.96 -19.85
CA GLN A 122 -13.13 -7.38 -19.56
C GLN A 122 -14.13 -6.20 -19.49
N GLY A 123 -13.70 -4.98 -19.84
CA GLY A 123 -14.57 -3.79 -19.76
C GLY A 123 -14.95 -3.39 -18.33
N LEU A 124 -14.12 -3.78 -17.32
CA LEU A 124 -14.35 -3.56 -15.90
C LEU A 124 -13.47 -2.44 -15.31
N SER A 125 -12.56 -1.88 -16.07
CA SER A 125 -11.72 -0.75 -15.63
C SER A 125 -12.59 0.44 -15.25
N GLY A 126 -12.33 1.02 -14.07
CA GLY A 126 -13.14 2.09 -13.49
C GLY A 126 -14.48 1.66 -12.86
N LYS A 127 -14.86 0.38 -12.99
CA LYS A 127 -16.06 -0.19 -12.35
C LYS A 127 -15.71 -0.98 -11.09
N VAL A 128 -14.53 -1.57 -11.04
CA VAL A 128 -14.00 -2.29 -9.89
C VAL A 128 -13.13 -1.32 -9.11
N ALA A 129 -13.40 -1.16 -7.82
CA ALA A 129 -12.57 -0.34 -6.95
C ALA A 129 -11.20 -0.99 -6.72
N ILE A 130 -10.11 -0.23 -6.83
CA ILE A 130 -8.77 -0.79 -6.68
C ILE A 130 -7.85 0.17 -5.92
N SER A 131 -7.15 -0.36 -4.92
CA SER A 131 -6.14 0.39 -4.16
C SER A 131 -4.75 0.31 -4.78
N GLY A 132 -3.85 1.14 -4.26
CA GLY A 132 -2.44 1.12 -4.60
C GLY A 132 -1.59 1.70 -3.47
N GLN A 133 -0.29 1.87 -3.73
CA GLN A 133 0.70 2.50 -2.87
C GLN A 133 1.89 2.94 -3.72
N ASP A 134 2.66 3.88 -3.21
CA ASP A 134 3.86 4.52 -3.74
C ASP A 134 3.58 5.82 -4.52
N ALA A 135 2.34 6.09 -4.88
CA ALA A 135 1.96 7.27 -5.64
C ALA A 135 2.78 7.44 -6.93
N ASP A 136 3.03 6.33 -7.64
CA ASP A 136 3.70 6.34 -8.93
C ASP A 136 2.99 7.26 -9.91
N LEU A 137 3.71 7.92 -10.80
CA LEU A 137 3.09 8.80 -11.80
C LEU A 137 2.01 8.08 -12.62
N ALA A 138 2.23 6.81 -12.97
CA ALA A 138 1.23 5.99 -13.63
C ALA A 138 0.00 5.73 -12.75
N GLY A 139 0.19 5.50 -11.45
CA GLY A 139 -0.88 5.36 -10.46
C GLY A 139 -1.70 6.64 -10.33
N ILE A 140 -1.03 7.79 -10.19
CA ILE A 140 -1.70 9.10 -10.10
C ILE A 140 -2.51 9.40 -11.38
N LYS A 141 -1.96 9.09 -12.57
CA LYS A 141 -2.72 9.22 -13.83
C LYS A 141 -3.96 8.34 -13.86
N ARG A 142 -3.86 7.11 -13.37
CA ARG A 142 -5.01 6.19 -13.28
C ARG A 142 -6.08 6.69 -12.28
N ILE A 143 -5.65 7.30 -11.17
CA ILE A 143 -6.56 7.92 -10.21
C ILE A 143 -7.26 9.13 -10.83
N ALA A 144 -6.53 9.99 -11.51
CA ALA A 144 -7.10 11.15 -12.22
C ALA A 144 -8.11 10.71 -13.28
N ALA A 145 -7.81 9.65 -14.03
CA ALA A 145 -8.69 9.06 -15.05
C ALA A 145 -9.86 8.24 -14.45
N GLY A 146 -9.85 7.94 -13.14
CA GLY A 146 -10.90 7.16 -12.47
C GLY A 146 -10.80 5.65 -12.67
N THR A 147 -9.66 5.12 -13.12
CA THR A 147 -9.41 3.67 -13.29
C THR A 147 -8.71 3.02 -12.11
N GLN A 148 -8.17 3.82 -11.18
CA GLN A 148 -7.68 3.41 -9.87
C GLN A 148 -8.36 4.29 -8.81
N THR A 149 -8.75 3.72 -7.68
CA THR A 149 -9.50 4.42 -6.65
C THR A 149 -8.62 5.35 -5.82
N MET A 150 -7.49 4.85 -5.38
CA MET A 150 -6.56 5.55 -4.50
C MET A 150 -5.16 4.96 -4.57
N THR A 151 -4.22 5.69 -4.03
CA THR A 151 -2.88 5.21 -3.68
C THR A 151 -2.49 5.72 -2.29
N VAL A 152 -1.47 5.11 -1.70
CA VAL A 152 -0.87 5.60 -0.46
C VAL A 152 0.47 6.25 -0.78
N TYR A 153 0.60 7.51 -0.44
CA TYR A 153 1.81 8.30 -0.61
C TYR A 153 2.67 8.28 0.66
N LYS A 154 3.94 8.03 0.46
CA LYS A 154 4.98 8.05 1.50
C LYS A 154 6.00 9.13 1.14
N PRO A 155 5.93 10.36 1.71
CA PRO A 155 6.84 11.45 1.38
C PRO A 155 8.30 11.07 1.62
N ILE A 156 9.05 10.76 0.56
CA ILE A 156 10.43 10.29 0.63
C ILE A 156 11.36 11.34 1.26
N THR A 157 11.12 12.62 0.95
CA THR A 157 11.88 13.74 1.52
C THR A 157 11.75 13.79 3.05
N LEU A 158 10.55 13.56 3.59
CA LEU A 158 10.32 13.49 5.04
C LEU A 158 11.14 12.35 5.65
N LEU A 159 11.09 11.16 5.04
CA LEU A 159 11.85 10.00 5.52
C LEU A 159 13.37 10.27 5.49
N ALA A 160 13.87 10.82 4.39
CA ALA A 160 15.30 11.10 4.22
C ALA A 160 15.80 12.14 5.23
N ASN A 161 15.05 13.23 5.41
CA ASN A 161 15.42 14.27 6.37
C ASN A 161 15.41 13.73 7.81
N THR A 162 14.35 13.03 8.19
CA THR A 162 14.26 12.43 9.53
C THR A 162 15.36 11.39 9.78
N ALA A 163 15.71 10.59 8.77
CA ALA A 163 16.82 9.64 8.88
C ALA A 163 18.17 10.34 9.06
N ALA A 164 18.39 11.45 8.34
CA ALA A 164 19.61 12.25 8.48
C ALA A 164 19.71 12.91 9.88
N GLU A 165 18.60 13.45 10.39
CA GLU A 165 18.54 14.01 11.76
C GLU A 165 18.88 12.94 12.80
N ILE A 166 18.26 11.76 12.74
CA ILE A 166 18.54 10.63 13.64
C ILE A 166 20.01 10.21 13.55
N ALA A 167 20.58 10.12 12.35
CA ALA A 167 21.98 9.75 12.17
C ALA A 167 22.94 10.77 12.83
N VAL A 168 22.64 12.07 12.73
CA VAL A 168 23.42 13.12 13.37
C VAL A 168 23.30 13.06 14.90
N GLU A 169 22.10 12.84 15.44
CA GLU A 169 21.89 12.69 16.89
C GLU A 169 22.69 11.50 17.43
N LEU A 170 22.61 10.32 16.79
CA LEU A 170 23.39 9.13 17.15
C LEU A 170 24.89 9.39 17.05
N GLY A 171 25.36 10.03 15.97
CA GLY A 171 26.77 10.37 15.78
C GLY A 171 27.34 11.34 16.86
N ASN A 172 26.47 12.13 17.48
CA ASN A 172 26.81 13.03 18.61
C ASN A 172 26.62 12.34 19.97
N GLY A 173 26.34 11.04 20.02
CA GLY A 173 26.11 10.31 21.26
C GLY A 173 24.77 10.66 21.95
N GLN A 174 23.82 11.22 21.21
CA GLN A 174 22.48 11.52 21.69
C GLN A 174 21.54 10.35 21.41
N GLU A 175 20.50 10.20 22.23
CA GLU A 175 19.45 9.22 22.00
C GLU A 175 18.30 9.85 21.19
N PRO A 176 18.06 9.44 19.92
CA PRO A 176 16.93 9.95 19.14
C PRO A 176 15.61 9.60 19.79
N LYS A 177 14.63 10.50 19.67
CA LYS A 177 13.28 10.23 20.16
C LYS A 177 12.62 9.12 19.33
N ALA A 178 12.32 7.99 19.98
CA ALA A 178 11.51 6.92 19.42
C ALA A 178 10.02 7.16 19.71
N ASP A 179 9.16 6.78 18.77
CA ASP A 179 7.70 6.79 18.95
C ASP A 179 7.20 5.41 19.40
N THR A 180 7.95 4.37 19.07
CA THR A 180 7.63 2.98 19.37
C THR A 180 8.91 2.13 19.44
N SER A 181 8.76 0.86 19.73
CA SER A 181 9.81 -0.15 19.64
C SER A 181 9.30 -1.34 18.82
N LEU A 182 10.11 -1.83 17.90
CA LEU A 182 9.79 -2.98 17.06
C LEU A 182 10.76 -4.13 17.34
N ASN A 183 10.21 -5.31 17.60
CA ASN A 183 11.02 -6.50 17.77
C ASN A 183 11.52 -7.01 16.40
N ASN A 184 12.84 -7.13 16.25
CA ASN A 184 13.46 -7.61 15.02
C ASN A 184 13.79 -9.12 15.04
N GLY A 185 13.29 -9.84 16.07
CA GLY A 185 13.59 -11.25 16.29
C GLY A 185 14.77 -11.50 17.21
N LEU A 186 15.60 -10.48 17.51
CA LEU A 186 16.74 -10.56 18.44
C LEU A 186 16.60 -9.59 19.60
N LYS A 187 16.08 -8.39 19.35
CA LYS A 187 15.87 -7.34 20.36
C LYS A 187 14.74 -6.42 19.96
N ASP A 188 14.29 -5.63 20.93
CA ASP A 188 13.40 -4.50 20.67
C ASP A 188 14.21 -3.30 20.20
N VAL A 189 13.96 -2.84 18.98
CA VAL A 189 14.68 -1.73 18.33
C VAL A 189 13.88 -0.44 18.50
N PRO A 190 14.45 0.63 19.11
CA PRO A 190 13.80 1.93 19.12
C PRO A 190 13.45 2.37 17.71
N SER A 191 12.23 2.84 17.50
CA SER A 191 11.73 3.06 16.15
C SER A 191 10.92 4.33 16.03
N ARG A 192 10.98 4.97 14.85
CA ARG A 192 10.08 6.06 14.45
C ARG A 192 9.32 5.65 13.20
N LEU A 193 7.98 5.65 13.28
CA LEU A 193 7.09 5.31 12.18
C LEU A 193 6.39 6.55 11.68
N LEU A 194 6.73 6.97 10.47
CA LEU A 194 6.13 8.13 9.81
C LEU A 194 4.73 7.79 9.30
N THR A 195 3.84 8.78 9.32
CA THR A 195 2.46 8.61 8.89
C THR A 195 2.37 8.65 7.36
N PRO A 196 1.84 7.60 6.71
CA PRO A 196 1.54 7.61 5.28
C PRO A 196 0.27 8.43 5.00
N ILE A 197 0.11 8.89 3.74
CA ILE A 197 -0.97 9.76 3.30
C ILE A 197 -1.81 9.03 2.25
N ASP A 198 -3.13 8.94 2.42
CA ASP A 198 -4.02 8.49 1.37
C ASP A 198 -4.15 9.55 0.27
N VAL A 199 -4.09 9.11 -0.97
CA VAL A 199 -4.24 9.97 -2.15
C VAL A 199 -5.32 9.41 -3.05
N ASN A 200 -6.29 10.24 -3.33
CA ASN A 200 -7.41 9.95 -4.22
C ASN A 200 -7.66 11.14 -5.16
N LYS A 201 -8.62 11.03 -6.06
CA LYS A 201 -8.90 12.05 -7.07
C LYS A 201 -9.12 13.45 -6.50
N ASN A 202 -9.62 13.57 -5.26
CA ASN A 202 -10.00 14.85 -4.66
C ASN A 202 -8.80 15.59 -4.04
N ASN A 203 -7.70 14.89 -3.72
CA ASN A 203 -6.57 15.48 -3.00
C ASN A 203 -5.20 15.35 -3.69
N ILE A 204 -5.14 14.89 -4.95
CA ILE A 204 -3.89 14.82 -5.73
C ILE A 204 -3.13 16.14 -5.68
N LYS A 205 -3.82 17.27 -5.86
CA LYS A 205 -3.17 18.60 -5.90
C LYS A 205 -2.62 19.02 -4.54
N ASP A 206 -3.34 18.71 -3.48
CA ASP A 206 -3.00 19.12 -2.11
C ASP A 206 -1.97 18.17 -1.45
N THR A 207 -1.64 17.07 -2.11
CA THR A 207 -0.69 16.05 -1.65
C THR A 207 0.55 15.99 -2.57
N VAL A 208 0.59 15.10 -3.51
CA VAL A 208 1.78 14.80 -4.34
C VAL A 208 2.22 15.95 -5.25
N ILE A 209 1.31 16.84 -5.66
CA ILE A 209 1.67 18.03 -6.46
C ILE A 209 2.22 19.12 -5.56
N LYS A 210 1.52 19.44 -4.46
CA LYS A 210 1.94 20.46 -3.49
C LYS A 210 3.30 20.14 -2.88
N ASP A 211 3.59 18.86 -2.65
CA ASP A 211 4.85 18.37 -2.11
C ASP A 211 5.99 18.33 -3.16
N GLY A 212 5.66 18.59 -4.42
CA GLY A 212 6.63 18.58 -5.52
C GLY A 212 7.06 17.18 -5.96
N PHE A 213 6.40 16.13 -5.50
CA PHE A 213 6.68 14.75 -5.88
C PHE A 213 6.37 14.49 -7.35
N HIS A 214 5.26 15.07 -7.83
CA HIS A 214 4.90 15.14 -9.26
C HIS A 214 4.57 16.57 -9.68
N LYS A 215 4.64 16.85 -10.96
CA LYS A 215 4.25 18.15 -11.54
C LYS A 215 2.86 18.04 -12.14
N GLU A 216 2.03 19.08 -11.95
CA GLU A 216 0.65 19.09 -12.48
C GLU A 216 0.59 18.86 -14.00
N ARG A 217 1.59 19.37 -14.76
CA ARG A 217 1.70 19.17 -16.21
C ARG A 217 1.99 17.74 -16.64
N GLU A 218 2.29 16.84 -15.72
CA GLU A 218 2.59 15.42 -15.98
C GLU A 218 1.32 14.55 -15.89
N LEU A 219 0.24 15.12 -15.34
CA LEU A 219 -1.08 14.47 -15.23
C LEU A 219 -1.90 14.69 -16.50
#